data_873feb8fa5b6d1bba0a36a3c799e26da
#
_entry.id   873feb8fa5b6d1bba0a36a3c799e26da
#
_cell.length_a   1.000
_cell.length_b   1.000
_cell.length_c   1.000
_cell.angle_alpha   90.00
_cell.angle_beta   90.00
_cell.angle_gamma   90.00
#
_symmetry.space_group_name_H-M   'P 1'
#
loop_
_entity.id
_entity.type
_entity.pdbx_description
1 polymer ?
#
loop_
_entity_poly.entity_id
_entity_poly.type
_entity_poly.pdbx_seq_one_letter_code
_entity_poly.pdbx_strand_id
1 'polypeptide(L)'
;MAIHLTEAAQQALIGDNASKGLRDYIGATPKLRFYTGAQNANEESLPAGTLISTHTLAAFGAVSGGTITSVNATADAVTAAGGTIACWVLLKADNSTKILDGSAAKTSGGDIILDENVVVGAGATVKMGNLALNMLHGNE
;
A
#
# COMPACT_ATOMS: atom_id res chain seq x y z
N MET A 1 5.18 -13.78 2.90
CA MET A 1 4.77 -12.67 3.76
C MET A 1 3.33 -12.35 3.44
N ALA A 2 2.52 -12.08 4.41
CA ALA A 2 1.09 -11.85 4.21
C ALA A 2 0.78 -10.35 4.17
N ILE A 3 -0.18 -9.96 3.33
CA ILE A 3 -0.81 -8.65 3.43
C ILE A 3 -1.64 -8.64 4.72
N HIS A 4 -1.42 -7.65 5.56
CA HIS A 4 -2.20 -7.43 6.76
C HIS A 4 -3.26 -6.35 6.53
N LEU A 5 -4.50 -6.68 6.86
CA LEU A 5 -5.60 -5.72 6.89
C LEU A 5 -5.90 -5.32 8.33
N THR A 6 -6.13 -4.04 8.56
CA THR A 6 -6.65 -3.56 9.86
C THR A 6 -8.04 -4.14 10.12
N GLU A 7 -8.46 -4.20 11.37
CA GLU A 7 -9.79 -4.68 11.75
C GLU A 7 -10.90 -3.94 11.00
N ALA A 8 -10.81 -2.61 10.90
CA ALA A 8 -11.78 -1.81 10.18
C ALA A 8 -11.82 -2.12 8.67
N ALA A 9 -10.68 -2.44 8.05
CA ALA A 9 -10.64 -2.87 6.66
C ALA A 9 -11.26 -4.26 6.47
N GLN A 10 -11.05 -5.17 7.42
CA GLN A 10 -11.68 -6.49 7.41
C GLN A 10 -13.20 -6.37 7.54
N GLN A 11 -13.70 -5.54 8.47
CA GLN A 11 -15.12 -5.26 8.62
C GLN A 11 -15.73 -4.66 7.35
N ALA A 12 -15.02 -3.76 6.67
CA ALA A 12 -15.47 -3.20 5.40
C ALA A 12 -15.58 -4.26 4.29
N LEU A 13 -14.69 -5.25 4.27
CA LEU A 13 -14.76 -6.37 3.33
C LEU A 13 -16.01 -7.23 3.54
N ILE A 14 -16.37 -7.47 4.80
CA ILE A 14 -17.53 -8.30 5.17
C ILE A 14 -18.85 -7.52 5.01
N GLY A 15 -18.79 -6.19 4.90
CA GLY A 15 -19.95 -5.34 4.76
C GLY A 15 -20.62 -4.95 6.07
N ASP A 16 -19.98 -5.15 7.19
CA ASP A 16 -20.47 -4.79 8.54
C ASP A 16 -20.16 -3.34 8.94
N ASN A 17 -19.76 -2.55 7.97
CA ASN A 17 -19.46 -1.14 8.15
C ASN A 17 -20.40 -0.30 7.26
N ALA A 18 -20.58 0.97 7.57
CA ALA A 18 -21.29 1.92 6.72
C ALA A 18 -20.68 2.05 5.31
N SER A 19 -19.47 1.55 5.11
CA SER A 19 -18.80 1.45 3.82
C SER A 19 -19.32 0.25 3.01
N LYS A 20 -19.51 0.46 1.73
CA LYS A 20 -20.03 -0.55 0.78
C LYS A 20 -18.92 -1.45 0.20
N GLY A 21 -17.94 -1.81 1.00
CA GLY A 21 -16.80 -2.64 0.64
C GLY A 21 -15.45 -1.94 0.77
N LEU A 22 -14.37 -2.69 0.57
CA LEU A 22 -13.00 -2.20 0.79
C LEU A 22 -12.68 -0.96 -0.06
N ARG A 23 -13.10 -0.93 -1.32
CA ARG A 23 -12.88 0.22 -2.21
C ARG A 23 -13.46 1.51 -1.63
N ASP A 24 -14.70 1.46 -1.17
CA ASP A 24 -15.38 2.62 -0.61
C ASP A 24 -14.79 3.00 0.76
N TYR A 25 -14.33 2.01 1.52
CA TYR A 25 -13.62 2.23 2.77
C TYR A 25 -12.26 2.94 2.57
N ILE A 26 -11.51 2.55 1.52
CA ILE A 26 -10.26 3.23 1.12
C ILE A 26 -10.54 4.70 0.78
N GLY A 27 -11.59 4.96 0.03
CA GLY A 27 -12.02 6.30 -0.34
C GLY A 27 -11.18 6.94 -1.43
N ALA A 28 -11.33 8.27 -1.55
CA ALA A 28 -10.57 9.07 -2.50
C ALA A 28 -9.17 9.39 -1.98
N THR A 29 -8.22 9.56 -2.88
CA THR A 29 -6.85 10.01 -2.61
C THR A 29 -6.11 9.26 -1.49
N PRO A 30 -6.12 7.92 -1.45
CA PRO A 30 -5.37 7.16 -0.45
C PRO A 30 -3.87 7.41 -0.60
N LYS A 31 -3.12 7.17 0.47
CA LYS A 31 -1.67 7.35 0.51
C LYS A 31 -0.98 6.00 0.57
N LEU A 32 -0.03 5.79 -0.32
CA LEU A 32 0.87 4.66 -0.26
C LEU A 32 2.23 5.13 0.26
N ARG A 33 2.71 4.51 1.32
CA ARG A 33 4.02 4.80 1.92
C ARG A 33 4.93 3.61 1.84
N PHE A 34 6.21 3.87 1.57
CA PHE A 34 7.28 2.88 1.64
C PHE A 34 8.17 3.14 2.85
N TYR A 35 8.55 2.06 3.52
CA TYR A 35 9.38 2.10 4.73
C TYR A 35 10.56 1.15 4.61
N THR A 36 11.63 1.46 5.36
CA THR A 36 12.69 0.48 5.66
C THR A 36 12.21 -0.51 6.71
N GLY A 37 12.90 -1.65 6.82
CA GLY A 37 12.61 -2.64 7.85
C GLY A 37 11.36 -3.46 7.57
N ALA A 38 11.08 -4.43 8.45
CA ALA A 38 9.98 -5.35 8.30
C ALA A 38 8.62 -4.69 8.61
N GLN A 39 7.55 -5.32 8.10
CA GLN A 39 6.18 -5.03 8.54
C GLN A 39 6.07 -5.12 10.07
N ASN A 40 5.19 -4.32 10.65
CA ASN A 40 4.85 -4.46 12.06
C ASN A 40 4.05 -5.76 12.27
N ALA A 41 4.34 -6.49 13.31
CA ALA A 41 3.58 -7.68 13.69
C ALA A 41 2.15 -7.33 14.13
N ASN A 42 1.94 -6.11 14.61
CA ASN A 42 0.60 -5.58 14.91
C ASN A 42 0.05 -4.86 13.67
N GLU A 43 -1.00 -5.42 13.08
CA GLU A 43 -1.65 -4.91 11.87
C GLU A 43 -2.24 -3.50 12.00
N GLU A 44 -2.52 -3.03 13.21
CA GLU A 44 -3.02 -1.66 13.45
C GLU A 44 -1.91 -0.61 13.53
N SER A 45 -0.65 -1.05 13.68
CA SER A 45 0.48 -0.16 13.87
C SER A 45 1.26 0.10 12.57
N LEU A 46 1.81 1.31 12.46
CA LEU A 46 2.74 1.62 11.37
C LEU A 46 4.09 0.90 11.59
N PRO A 47 4.84 0.62 10.50
CA PRO A 47 6.18 0.07 10.62
C PRO A 47 7.09 0.94 11.49
N ALA A 48 7.98 0.31 12.25
CA ALA A 48 8.96 1.02 13.08
C ALA A 48 10.14 1.58 12.27
N GLY A 49 10.28 1.18 11.00
CA GLY A 49 11.35 1.64 10.11
C GLY A 49 11.20 3.10 9.67
N THR A 50 12.19 3.57 8.93
CA THR A 50 12.20 4.94 8.40
C THR A 50 11.26 5.06 7.21
N LEU A 51 10.43 6.09 7.19
CA LEU A 51 9.61 6.46 6.04
C LEU A 51 10.52 6.94 4.89
N ILE A 52 10.40 6.29 3.75
CA ILE A 52 11.17 6.62 2.54
C ILE A 52 10.37 7.55 1.63
N SER A 53 9.15 7.20 1.27
CA SER A 53 8.35 8.00 0.35
C SER A 53 6.85 7.88 0.63
N THR A 54 6.09 8.88 0.20
CA THR A 54 4.63 8.90 0.26
C THR A 54 4.08 9.26 -1.12
N HIS A 55 3.22 8.41 -1.65
CA HIS A 55 2.54 8.61 -2.93
C HIS A 55 1.04 8.82 -2.69
N THR A 56 0.48 9.85 -3.29
CA THR A 56 -0.98 10.06 -3.28
C THR A 56 -1.56 9.38 -4.51
N LEU A 57 -2.44 8.42 -4.28
CA LEU A 57 -3.09 7.67 -5.34
C LEU A 57 -4.44 8.30 -5.70
N ALA A 58 -4.90 8.06 -6.93
CA ALA A 58 -6.29 8.29 -7.29
C ALA A 58 -7.21 7.28 -6.58
N ALA A 59 -8.49 7.57 -6.53
CA ALA A 59 -9.47 6.61 -6.05
C ALA A 59 -9.41 5.30 -6.86
N PHE A 60 -9.60 4.19 -6.19
CA PHE A 60 -9.66 2.90 -6.88
C PHE A 60 -10.88 2.83 -7.80
N GLY A 61 -10.68 2.33 -9.01
CA GLY A 61 -11.73 2.14 -10.01
C GLY A 61 -12.73 1.04 -9.63
N ALA A 62 -13.68 0.80 -10.51
CA ALA A 62 -14.66 -0.27 -10.34
C ALA A 62 -13.99 -1.64 -10.29
N VAL A 63 -14.61 -2.58 -9.57
CA VAL A 63 -14.14 -3.97 -9.51
C VAL A 63 -14.30 -4.62 -10.90
N SER A 64 -13.23 -5.22 -11.37
CA SER A 64 -13.22 -6.01 -12.62
C SER A 64 -12.38 -7.26 -12.42
N GLY A 65 -12.96 -8.44 -12.63
CA GLY A 65 -12.27 -9.71 -12.47
C GLY A 65 -11.66 -9.93 -11.06
N GLY A 66 -12.33 -9.43 -10.01
CA GLY A 66 -11.83 -9.50 -8.63
C GLY A 66 -10.71 -8.50 -8.29
N THR A 67 -10.42 -7.58 -9.20
CA THR A 67 -9.34 -6.59 -9.02
C THR A 67 -9.89 -5.17 -8.99
N ILE A 68 -9.34 -4.35 -8.11
CA ILE A 68 -9.50 -2.88 -8.14
C ILE A 68 -8.14 -2.25 -8.39
N THR A 69 -8.10 -1.22 -9.21
CA THR A 69 -6.85 -0.56 -9.61
C THR A 69 -6.90 0.94 -9.35
N SER A 70 -5.82 1.47 -8.83
CA SER A 70 -5.58 2.91 -8.72
C SER A 70 -4.32 3.28 -9.49
N VAL A 71 -4.27 4.50 -9.99
CA VAL A 71 -3.08 5.07 -10.59
C VAL A 71 -2.41 6.04 -9.62
N ASN A 72 -1.12 6.27 -9.77
CA ASN A 72 -0.44 7.30 -9.00
C ASN A 72 -0.97 8.68 -9.46
N ALA A 73 -1.62 9.38 -8.55
CA ALA A 73 -2.22 10.69 -8.84
C ALA A 73 -1.23 11.84 -8.71
N THR A 74 -0.12 11.63 -8.01
CA THR A 74 0.94 12.63 -7.87
C THR A 74 2.14 12.29 -8.74
N ALA A 75 2.94 13.30 -9.03
CA ALA A 75 4.29 13.08 -9.54
C ALA A 75 5.09 12.21 -8.54
N ASP A 76 6.22 11.73 -9.02
CA ASP A 76 7.12 10.89 -8.22
C ASP A 76 7.46 11.55 -6.87
N ALA A 77 7.36 10.79 -5.81
CA ALA A 77 7.73 11.27 -4.50
C ALA A 77 9.25 11.36 -4.37
N VAL A 78 9.72 12.49 -3.85
CA VAL A 78 11.14 12.68 -3.51
C VAL A 78 11.35 12.14 -2.09
N THR A 79 12.35 11.30 -1.91
CA THR A 79 12.65 10.74 -0.60
C THR A 79 13.36 11.76 0.29
N ALA A 80 12.87 11.92 1.52
CA ALA A 80 13.57 12.71 2.53
C ALA A 80 14.76 11.94 3.14
N ALA A 81 14.66 10.62 3.20
CA ALA A 81 15.68 9.74 3.74
C ALA A 81 16.05 8.63 2.76
N GLY A 82 17.28 8.17 2.82
CA GLY A 82 17.71 6.98 2.08
C GLY A 82 17.51 5.71 2.91
N GLY A 83 17.57 4.57 2.26
CA GLY A 83 17.49 3.26 2.89
C GLY A 83 17.01 2.18 1.94
N THR A 84 16.86 0.98 2.48
CA THR A 84 16.33 -0.16 1.73
C THR A 84 14.82 -0.29 1.97
N ILE A 85 14.05 -0.14 0.93
CA ILE A 85 12.59 -0.36 0.99
C ILE A 85 12.33 -1.85 1.25
N ALA A 86 11.55 -2.16 2.27
CA ALA A 86 11.23 -3.53 2.65
C ALA A 86 9.74 -3.77 2.90
N CYS A 87 8.97 -2.73 3.20
CA CYS A 87 7.52 -2.83 3.35
C CYS A 87 6.80 -1.56 2.89
N TRP A 88 5.50 -1.69 2.71
CA TRP A 88 4.61 -0.62 2.30
C TRP A 88 3.36 -0.59 3.18
N VAL A 89 2.73 0.55 3.25
CA VAL A 89 1.47 0.77 3.98
C VAL A 89 0.53 1.60 3.13
N LEU A 90 -0.72 1.16 3.04
CA LEU A 90 -1.81 1.95 2.46
C LEU A 90 -2.60 2.64 3.57
N LEU A 91 -2.74 3.94 3.46
CA LEU A 91 -3.44 4.82 4.40
C LEU A 91 -4.63 5.50 3.71
N LYS A 92 -5.59 5.95 4.50
CA LYS A 92 -6.61 6.89 4.01
C LYS A 92 -6.01 8.24 3.63
N ALA A 93 -6.83 9.09 3.04
CA ALA A 93 -6.46 10.46 2.65
C ALA A 93 -5.95 11.32 3.83
N ASP A 94 -6.37 11.01 5.06
CA ASP A 94 -5.92 11.67 6.29
C ASP A 94 -4.45 11.44 6.62
N ASN A 95 -3.79 10.52 5.88
CA ASN A 95 -2.38 10.19 6.02
C ASN A 95 -2.00 9.58 7.39
N SER A 96 -2.96 9.09 8.13
CA SER A 96 -2.80 8.51 9.47
C SER A 96 -3.54 7.20 9.67
N THR A 97 -4.75 7.07 9.12
CA THR A 97 -5.57 5.86 9.27
C THR A 97 -5.05 4.76 8.35
N LYS A 98 -4.42 3.75 8.94
CA LYS A 98 -3.94 2.58 8.22
C LYS A 98 -5.09 1.70 7.74
N ILE A 99 -4.96 1.17 6.54
CA ILE A 99 -5.92 0.26 5.91
C ILE A 99 -5.34 -1.14 5.85
N LEU A 100 -4.19 -1.26 5.18
CA LEU A 100 -3.47 -2.52 5.02
C LEU A 100 -1.98 -2.26 4.80
N ASP A 101 -1.17 -3.26 4.99
CA ASP A 101 0.26 -3.24 4.69
C ASP A 101 0.74 -4.55 4.07
N GLY A 102 1.95 -4.52 3.57
CA GLY A 102 2.59 -5.68 2.97
C GLY A 102 4.10 -5.50 2.84
N SER A 103 4.73 -6.54 2.34
CA SER A 103 6.16 -6.53 2.03
C SER A 103 6.44 -5.97 0.65
N ALA A 104 7.64 -5.40 0.49
CA ALA A 104 8.17 -4.96 -0.79
C ALA A 104 9.51 -5.64 -1.05
N ALA A 105 9.74 -6.08 -2.28
CA ALA A 105 10.98 -6.72 -2.68
C ALA A 105 11.32 -6.41 -4.13
N LYS A 106 12.56 -6.69 -4.52
CA LYS A 106 13.00 -6.66 -5.92
C LYS A 106 12.75 -8.02 -6.55
N THR A 107 12.16 -8.03 -7.71
CA THR A 107 11.94 -9.21 -8.60
C THR A 107 10.97 -10.27 -8.08
N SER A 108 11.00 -10.64 -6.81
CA SER A 108 10.08 -11.65 -6.25
C SER A 108 10.10 -11.65 -4.73
N GLY A 109 9.13 -12.30 -4.11
CA GLY A 109 9.07 -12.52 -2.66
C GLY A 109 8.46 -11.36 -1.85
N GLY A 110 7.97 -10.31 -2.49
CA GLY A 110 7.21 -9.24 -1.86
C GLY A 110 5.79 -9.13 -2.41
N ASP A 111 4.91 -8.52 -1.66
CA ASP A 111 3.53 -8.23 -2.11
C ASP A 111 3.51 -7.09 -3.14
N ILE A 112 4.45 -6.15 -3.03
CA ILE A 112 4.79 -5.19 -4.08
C ILE A 112 6.18 -5.51 -4.62
N ILE A 113 6.29 -5.58 -5.93
CA ILE A 113 7.56 -5.80 -6.63
C ILE A 113 8.09 -4.47 -7.16
N LEU A 114 9.34 -4.18 -6.85
CA LEU A 114 10.05 -3.00 -7.30
C LEU A 114 10.92 -3.37 -8.51
N ASP A 115 10.74 -2.67 -9.62
CA ASP A 115 11.37 -3.02 -10.89
C ASP A 115 12.88 -2.81 -10.90
N GLU A 116 13.38 -1.76 -10.24
CA GLU A 116 14.79 -1.39 -10.34
C GLU A 116 15.55 -1.69 -9.06
N ASN A 117 15.36 -0.89 -8.03
CA ASN A 117 16.20 -0.98 -6.84
C ASN A 117 15.40 -0.76 -5.56
N VAL A 118 15.61 -1.63 -4.60
CA VAL A 118 15.05 -1.46 -3.25
C VAL A 118 15.88 -0.48 -2.40
N VAL A 119 17.14 -0.22 -2.78
CA VAL A 119 18.01 0.73 -2.09
C VAL A 119 17.85 2.11 -2.71
N VAL A 120 17.39 3.06 -1.91
CA VAL A 120 17.10 4.43 -2.32
C VAL A 120 18.02 5.39 -1.58
N GLY A 121 18.65 6.29 -2.32
CA GLY A 121 19.45 7.38 -1.73
C GLY A 121 18.56 8.53 -1.24
N ALA A 122 19.03 9.26 -0.23
CA ALA A 122 18.36 10.48 0.19
C ALA A 122 18.23 11.49 -0.98
N GLY A 123 17.06 12.08 -1.15
CA GLY A 123 16.77 13.00 -2.24
C GLY A 123 16.47 12.32 -3.59
N ALA A 124 16.51 10.98 -3.67
CA ALA A 124 16.14 10.26 -4.87
C ALA A 124 14.63 10.33 -5.11
N THR A 125 14.23 10.12 -6.36
CA THR A 125 12.81 10.06 -6.75
C THR A 125 12.36 8.60 -6.80
N VAL A 126 11.28 8.29 -6.09
CA VAL A 126 10.63 6.98 -6.18
C VAL A 126 9.42 7.12 -7.10
N LYS A 127 9.45 6.39 -8.22
CA LYS A 127 8.36 6.32 -9.19
C LYS A 127 7.44 5.17 -8.87
N MET A 128 6.16 5.40 -9.07
CA MET A 128 5.14 4.38 -8.89
C MET A 128 4.18 4.38 -10.07
N GLY A 129 3.90 3.18 -10.57
CA GLY A 129 2.85 2.98 -11.56
C GLY A 129 1.48 2.75 -10.91
N ASN A 130 0.73 1.82 -11.47
CA ASN A 130 -0.58 1.45 -10.94
C ASN A 130 -0.44 0.54 -9.73
N LEU A 131 -1.31 0.73 -8.75
CA LEU A 131 -1.51 -0.23 -7.67
C LEU A 131 -2.80 -1.02 -7.93
N ALA A 132 -2.68 -2.33 -8.03
CA ALA A 132 -3.82 -3.24 -8.16
C ALA A 132 -3.96 -4.08 -6.90
N LEU A 133 -5.16 -4.11 -6.34
CA LEU A 133 -5.52 -5.03 -5.25
C LEU A 133 -6.38 -6.14 -5.85
N ASN A 134 -5.88 -7.36 -5.79
CA ASN A 134 -6.51 -8.53 -6.40
C ASN A 134 -6.91 -9.51 -5.30
N MET A 135 -8.19 -9.86 -5.30
CA MET A 135 -8.71 -10.98 -4.51
C MET A 135 -8.62 -12.23 -5.38
N LEU A 136 -7.53 -12.98 -5.21
CA LEU A 136 -7.38 -14.26 -5.90
C LEU A 136 -8.45 -15.23 -5.40
N HIS A 137 -9.28 -15.73 -6.31
CA HIS A 137 -9.96 -16.99 -6.08
C HIS A 137 -8.87 -18.06 -5.92
N GLY A 138 -8.89 -18.78 -4.81
CA GLY A 138 -8.03 -19.94 -4.67
C GLY A 138 -8.15 -20.82 -5.91
N ASN A 139 -7.04 -21.31 -6.42
CA ASN A 139 -7.06 -22.28 -7.50
C ASN A 139 -7.88 -23.50 -7.04
N GLU A 140 -8.98 -23.67 -7.68
CA GLU A 140 -9.74 -24.89 -7.59
C GLU A 140 -9.05 -26.01 -8.39
#